data_42b1e9056eeaba4833ebffc65997c36f
#
_entry.id   42b1e9056eeaba4833ebffc65997c36f
#
_cell.length_a   1.000
_cell.length_b   1.000
_cell.length_c   1.000
_cell.angle_alpha   90.00
_cell.angle_beta   90.00
_cell.angle_gamma   90.00
#
_symmetry.space_group_name_H-M   'P 1'
#
loop_
_entity.id
_entity.type
_entity.pdbx_description
1 polymer ?
#
loop_
_entity_poly.entity_id
_entity_poly.type
_entity_poly.pdbx_seq_one_letter_code
_entity_poly.pdbx_strand_id
1 'polypeptide(L)'
;MIEAVNLSKSFENIKALDNINAGIKENSVFGLIGTNGAGKSTFLKILAGILKPESGTITVDGEEVFENIKSKEKLFYISDDQYFFANTTGKELIKFYSAIYKDFDTKKCEKLLKALDLDLNRKVNTFSKGMKKQLCVALGVSAGTKYLLCDETFDGLDPVMRQVVKSL
;
A
#
# COMPACT_ATOMS: atom_id res chain seq x y z
N MET A 1 -14.57 -2.61 6.99
CA MET A 1 -15.24 -2.04 5.78
C MET A 1 -14.65 -0.65 5.52
N ILE A 2 -14.43 -0.28 4.24
CA ILE A 2 -13.99 1.06 3.84
C ILE A 2 -15.16 1.74 3.15
N GLU A 3 -15.42 3.00 3.52
CA GLU A 3 -16.52 3.79 2.94
C GLU A 3 -16.02 5.18 2.56
N ALA A 4 -16.31 5.60 1.33
CA ALA A 4 -16.11 6.95 0.84
C ALA A 4 -17.47 7.56 0.50
N VAL A 5 -17.73 8.76 0.97
CA VAL A 5 -19.02 9.47 0.76
C VAL A 5 -18.74 10.87 0.24
N ASN A 6 -19.23 11.15 -0.98
CA ASN A 6 -19.09 12.44 -1.67
C ASN A 6 -17.66 12.99 -1.69
N LEU A 7 -16.69 12.07 -1.82
CA LEU A 7 -15.27 12.38 -1.71
C LEU A 7 -14.80 13.20 -2.91
N SER A 8 -14.26 14.39 -2.67
CA SER A 8 -13.73 15.26 -3.71
C SER A 8 -12.32 15.74 -3.36
N LYS A 9 -11.50 15.93 -4.39
CA LYS A 9 -10.16 16.47 -4.27
C LYS A 9 -9.73 17.17 -5.55
N SER A 10 -9.27 18.40 -5.42
CA SER A 10 -8.68 19.17 -6.52
C SER A 10 -7.21 19.48 -6.22
N PHE A 11 -6.43 19.66 -7.26
CA PHE A 11 -5.07 20.19 -7.25
C PHE A 11 -5.06 21.36 -8.21
N GLU A 12 -4.94 22.57 -7.67
CA GLU A 12 -5.08 23.81 -8.44
C GLU A 12 -6.40 23.81 -9.24
N ASN A 13 -6.34 23.78 -10.57
CA ASN A 13 -7.49 23.78 -11.47
C ASN A 13 -7.90 22.38 -11.95
N ILE A 14 -7.24 21.32 -11.47
CA ILE A 14 -7.52 19.94 -11.89
C ILE A 14 -8.31 19.24 -10.80
N LYS A 15 -9.55 18.86 -11.12
CA LYS A 15 -10.39 18.03 -10.24
C LYS A 15 -9.97 16.56 -10.39
N ALA A 16 -9.25 16.06 -9.41
CA ALA A 16 -8.75 14.68 -9.41
C ALA A 16 -9.81 13.67 -8.94
N LEU A 17 -10.66 14.07 -7.99
CA LEU A 17 -11.83 13.30 -7.54
C LEU A 17 -13.05 14.23 -7.49
N ASP A 18 -14.20 13.77 -7.94
CA ASP A 18 -15.45 14.51 -7.98
C ASP A 18 -16.61 13.69 -7.43
N ASN A 19 -17.04 13.99 -6.21
CA ASN A 19 -18.18 13.35 -5.54
C ASN A 19 -18.14 11.80 -5.58
N ILE A 20 -16.97 11.23 -5.36
CA ILE A 20 -16.80 9.76 -5.40
C ILE A 20 -17.47 9.12 -4.20
N ASN A 21 -18.31 8.13 -4.49
CA ASN A 21 -18.94 7.27 -3.49
C ASN A 21 -18.47 5.82 -3.72
N ALA A 22 -17.93 5.17 -2.69
CA ALA A 22 -17.45 3.80 -2.77
C ALA A 22 -17.61 3.08 -1.43
N GLY A 23 -18.00 1.81 -1.52
CA GLY A 23 -18.05 0.90 -0.37
C GLY A 23 -17.22 -0.35 -0.66
N ILE A 24 -16.20 -0.63 0.14
CA ILE A 24 -15.32 -1.79 -0.01
C ILE A 24 -15.55 -2.71 1.17
N LYS A 25 -16.05 -3.90 0.89
CA LYS A 25 -16.33 -4.91 1.92
C LYS A 25 -15.05 -5.54 2.45
N GLU A 26 -15.12 -6.04 3.67
CA GLU A 26 -14.05 -6.86 4.23
C GLU A 26 -13.90 -8.17 3.44
N ASN A 27 -12.70 -8.75 3.48
CA ASN A 27 -12.37 -10.01 2.80
C ASN A 27 -12.70 -10.00 1.30
N SER A 28 -12.53 -8.85 0.65
CA SER A 28 -12.72 -8.69 -0.78
C SER A 28 -11.47 -8.09 -1.44
N VAL A 29 -11.29 -8.41 -2.72
CA VAL A 29 -10.34 -7.72 -3.59
C VAL A 29 -11.09 -6.67 -4.38
N PHE A 30 -10.71 -5.41 -4.22
CA PHE A 30 -11.31 -4.28 -4.89
C PHE A 30 -10.35 -3.67 -5.91
N GLY A 31 -10.73 -3.64 -7.18
CA GLY A 31 -9.91 -3.08 -8.26
C GLY A 31 -10.35 -1.66 -8.63
N LEU A 32 -9.41 -0.72 -8.58
CA LEU A 32 -9.58 0.62 -9.15
C LEU A 32 -9.14 0.60 -10.61
N ILE A 33 -10.09 0.76 -11.53
CA ILE A 33 -9.85 0.75 -12.97
C ILE A 33 -10.08 2.14 -13.55
N GLY A 34 -9.20 2.57 -14.43
CA GLY A 34 -9.29 3.87 -15.09
C GLY A 34 -7.99 4.21 -15.82
N THR A 35 -8.05 5.18 -16.72
CA THR A 35 -6.89 5.70 -17.45
C THR A 35 -5.88 6.38 -16.52
N ASN A 36 -4.67 6.65 -17.01
CA ASN A 36 -3.70 7.47 -16.28
C ASN A 36 -4.29 8.87 -16.06
N GLY A 37 -4.15 9.40 -14.85
CA GLY A 37 -4.76 10.67 -14.45
C GLY A 37 -6.22 10.57 -13.97
N ALA A 38 -6.86 9.38 -13.97
CA ALA A 38 -8.25 9.21 -13.49
C ALA A 38 -8.43 9.32 -11.96
N GLY A 39 -7.42 9.73 -11.20
CA GLY A 39 -7.52 9.94 -9.75
C GLY A 39 -7.29 8.70 -8.88
N LYS A 40 -6.93 7.54 -9.44
CA LYS A 40 -6.71 6.28 -8.69
C LYS A 40 -5.73 6.44 -7.54
N SER A 41 -4.53 6.94 -7.83
CA SER A 41 -3.50 7.18 -6.80
C SER A 41 -3.92 8.26 -5.81
N THR A 42 -4.69 9.28 -6.23
CA THR A 42 -5.25 10.29 -5.34
C THR A 42 -6.23 9.66 -4.35
N PHE A 43 -7.13 8.81 -4.81
CA PHE A 43 -8.05 8.07 -3.95
C PHE A 43 -7.31 7.19 -2.93
N LEU A 44 -6.32 6.41 -3.39
CA LEU A 44 -5.51 5.56 -2.51
C LEU A 44 -4.69 6.36 -1.49
N LYS A 45 -4.13 7.51 -1.87
CA LYS A 45 -3.40 8.40 -0.94
C LYS A 45 -4.31 9.05 0.10
N ILE A 46 -5.56 9.37 -0.25
CA ILE A 46 -6.53 9.85 0.72
C ILE A 46 -6.93 8.70 1.66
N LEU A 47 -7.21 7.52 1.12
CA LEU A 47 -7.50 6.32 1.92
C LEU A 47 -6.34 5.90 2.83
N ALA A 48 -5.09 6.11 2.43
CA ALA A 48 -3.92 5.91 3.27
C ALA A 48 -3.69 7.03 4.31
N GLY A 49 -4.53 8.09 4.30
CA GLY A 49 -4.39 9.25 5.18
C GLY A 49 -3.15 10.10 4.90
N ILE A 50 -2.62 10.03 3.68
CA ILE A 50 -1.49 10.85 3.20
C ILE A 50 -2.00 12.21 2.71
N LEU A 51 -3.14 12.21 2.03
CA LEU A 51 -3.78 13.42 1.52
C LEU A 51 -5.10 13.67 2.26
N LYS A 52 -5.35 14.93 2.60
CA LYS A 52 -6.65 15.37 3.12
C LYS A 52 -7.64 15.55 1.96
N PRO A 53 -8.86 15.03 2.04
CA PRO A 53 -9.91 15.36 1.07
C PRO A 53 -10.25 16.85 1.13
N GLU A 54 -10.77 17.39 0.03
CA GLU A 54 -11.29 18.76 -0.04
C GLU A 54 -12.70 18.81 0.54
N SER A 55 -13.52 17.81 0.19
CA SER A 55 -14.85 17.61 0.75
C SER A 55 -15.20 16.12 0.78
N GLY A 56 -16.28 15.80 1.49
CA GLY A 56 -16.70 14.43 1.74
C GLY A 56 -15.85 13.76 2.81
N THR A 57 -16.09 12.47 3.03
CA THR A 57 -15.43 11.68 4.07
C THR A 57 -14.94 10.35 3.52
N ILE A 58 -13.89 9.82 4.13
CA ILE A 58 -13.44 8.44 3.93
C ILE A 58 -13.15 7.81 5.28
N THR A 59 -13.70 6.63 5.51
CA THR A 59 -13.59 5.91 6.77
C THR A 59 -13.06 4.50 6.58
N VAL A 60 -12.35 4.01 7.59
CA VAL A 60 -11.92 2.61 7.72
C VAL A 60 -12.50 2.06 9.01
N ASP A 61 -13.41 1.10 8.90
CA ASP A 61 -14.16 0.52 10.03
C ASP A 61 -14.88 1.61 10.86
N GLY A 62 -15.47 2.59 10.19
CA GLY A 62 -16.21 3.69 10.82
C GLY A 62 -15.36 4.85 11.34
N GLU A 63 -14.04 4.77 11.27
CA GLU A 63 -13.11 5.80 11.74
C GLU A 63 -12.55 6.60 10.54
N GLU A 64 -12.57 7.93 10.60
CA GLU A 64 -11.91 8.76 9.60
C GLU A 64 -10.41 8.46 9.55
N VAL A 65 -9.81 8.58 8.36
CA VAL A 65 -8.41 8.14 8.15
C VAL A 65 -7.40 9.27 8.34
N PHE A 66 -7.75 10.50 7.94
CA PHE A 66 -6.81 11.60 7.98
C PHE A 66 -6.43 11.95 9.44
N GLU A 67 -5.11 12.01 9.73
CA GLU A 67 -4.55 12.26 11.07
C GLU A 67 -5.03 11.29 12.18
N ASN A 68 -5.53 10.10 11.81
CA ASN A 68 -6.00 9.09 12.75
C ASN A 68 -5.08 7.86 12.76
N ILE A 69 -4.33 7.71 13.84
CA ILE A 69 -3.37 6.59 14.02
C ILE A 69 -4.09 5.25 14.02
N LYS A 70 -5.26 5.13 14.71
CA LYS A 70 -6.02 3.88 14.81
C LYS A 70 -6.45 3.34 13.45
N SER A 71 -6.83 4.24 12.54
CA SER A 71 -7.19 3.86 11.18
C SER A 71 -5.95 3.47 10.37
N LYS A 72 -4.84 4.21 10.53
CA LYS A 72 -3.58 3.96 9.82
C LYS A 72 -2.93 2.64 10.21
N GLU A 73 -3.03 2.23 11.47
CA GLU A 73 -2.55 0.92 11.95
C GLU A 73 -3.22 -0.28 11.26
N LYS A 74 -4.43 -0.07 10.71
CA LYS A 74 -5.16 -1.10 9.97
C LYS A 74 -4.77 -1.19 8.49
N LEU A 75 -3.94 -0.27 8.01
CA LEU A 75 -3.63 -0.09 6.60
C LEU A 75 -2.13 -0.30 6.34
N PHE A 76 -1.80 -0.95 5.23
CA PHE A 76 -0.47 -0.89 4.63
C PHE A 76 -0.61 -0.37 3.20
N TYR A 77 0.11 0.70 2.86
CA TYR A 77 0.06 1.32 1.54
C TYR A 77 1.37 1.12 0.78
N ILE A 78 1.27 0.53 -0.39
CA ILE A 78 2.37 0.37 -1.34
C ILE A 78 2.18 1.39 -2.45
N SER A 79 3.03 2.42 -2.48
CA SER A 79 3.05 3.44 -3.52
C SER A 79 3.70 2.91 -4.80
N ASP A 80 3.30 3.42 -5.97
CA ASP A 80 4.04 3.18 -7.22
C ASP A 80 5.45 3.78 -7.15
N ASP A 81 5.58 4.99 -6.61
CA ASP A 81 6.89 5.61 -6.34
C ASP A 81 7.36 5.25 -4.93
N GLN A 82 8.28 4.27 -4.88
CA GLN A 82 8.75 3.69 -3.62
C GLN A 82 9.97 4.44 -3.12
N TYR A 83 9.85 5.01 -1.93
CA TYR A 83 10.95 5.64 -1.23
C TYR A 83 11.58 4.70 -0.20
N PHE A 84 12.91 4.62 -0.18
CA PHE A 84 13.68 3.90 0.82
C PHE A 84 14.76 4.80 1.39
N PHE A 85 15.06 4.64 2.68
CA PHE A 85 16.18 5.34 3.30
C PHE A 85 17.50 4.99 2.62
N ALA A 86 18.38 5.96 2.50
CA ALA A 86 19.70 5.75 1.89
C ALA A 86 20.48 4.63 2.60
N ASN A 87 21.11 3.77 1.81
CA ASN A 87 21.94 2.65 2.29
C ASN A 87 21.23 1.58 3.13
N THR A 88 19.90 1.59 3.20
CA THR A 88 19.13 0.59 3.96
C THR A 88 19.16 -0.77 3.26
N THR A 89 19.32 -1.83 4.04
CA THR A 89 19.24 -3.23 3.61
C THR A 89 17.83 -3.80 3.80
N GLY A 90 17.53 -4.94 3.16
CA GLY A 90 16.27 -5.64 3.38
C GLY A 90 16.03 -6.02 4.84
N LYS A 91 17.08 -6.45 5.56
CA LYS A 91 17.00 -6.78 7.00
C LYS A 91 16.63 -5.58 7.86
N GLU A 92 17.21 -4.42 7.58
CA GLU A 92 16.90 -3.20 8.31
C GLU A 92 15.46 -2.74 8.07
N LEU A 93 14.94 -2.91 6.85
CA LEU A 93 13.52 -2.64 6.57
C LEU A 93 12.61 -3.59 7.32
N ILE A 94 12.90 -4.89 7.35
CA ILE A 94 12.13 -5.87 8.14
C ILE A 94 12.11 -5.43 9.61
N LYS A 95 13.25 -5.08 10.18
CA LYS A 95 13.35 -4.59 11.56
C LYS A 95 12.55 -3.31 11.77
N PHE A 96 12.61 -2.37 10.83
CA PHE A 96 11.86 -1.12 10.88
C PHE A 96 10.34 -1.36 10.87
N TYR A 97 9.84 -2.16 9.92
CA TYR A 97 8.41 -2.46 9.83
C TYR A 97 7.89 -3.31 10.99
N SER A 98 8.70 -4.24 11.53
CA SER A 98 8.34 -5.02 12.72
C SER A 98 8.25 -4.15 14.00
N ALA A 99 8.91 -3.00 14.03
CA ALA A 99 8.79 -2.05 15.13
C ALA A 99 7.54 -1.15 15.01
N ILE A 100 7.02 -0.95 13.78
CA ILE A 100 5.85 -0.11 13.53
C ILE A 100 4.56 -0.94 13.61
N TYR A 101 4.53 -2.10 12.98
CA TYR A 101 3.36 -2.97 12.89
C TYR A 101 3.47 -4.09 13.93
N LYS A 102 2.65 -4.04 14.98
CA LYS A 102 2.67 -4.97 16.13
C LYS A 102 2.49 -6.45 15.73
N ASP A 103 1.72 -6.69 14.66
CA ASP A 103 1.39 -8.04 14.18
C ASP A 103 2.26 -8.46 12.98
N PHE A 104 3.41 -7.78 12.78
CA PHE A 104 4.33 -8.06 11.68
C PHE A 104 4.95 -9.46 11.80
N ASP A 105 4.71 -10.30 10.79
CA ASP A 105 5.28 -11.65 10.73
C ASP A 105 6.65 -11.63 10.01
N THR A 106 7.71 -11.47 10.81
CA THR A 106 9.11 -11.48 10.32
C THR A 106 9.47 -12.78 9.59
N LYS A 107 9.02 -13.95 10.09
CA LYS A 107 9.33 -15.25 9.49
C LYS A 107 8.67 -15.41 8.13
N LYS A 108 7.41 -14.98 8.00
CA LYS A 108 6.68 -14.94 6.74
C LYS A 108 7.40 -14.04 5.73
N CYS A 109 7.80 -12.84 6.15
CA CYS A 109 8.50 -11.87 5.31
C CYS A 109 9.83 -12.45 4.77
N GLU A 110 10.68 -12.98 5.66
CA GLU A 110 11.95 -13.59 5.27
C GLU A 110 11.78 -14.79 4.32
N LYS A 111 10.77 -15.62 4.58
CA LYS A 111 10.44 -16.76 3.71
C LYS A 111 10.03 -16.31 2.31
N LEU A 112 9.20 -15.27 2.22
CA LEU A 112 8.77 -14.68 0.94
C LEU A 112 9.97 -14.11 0.17
N LEU A 113 10.81 -13.31 0.84
CA LEU A 113 11.97 -12.68 0.20
C LEU A 113 13.02 -13.71 -0.26
N LYS A 114 13.20 -14.78 0.51
CA LYS A 114 14.04 -15.92 0.09
C LYS A 114 13.47 -16.65 -1.13
N ALA A 115 12.15 -16.86 -1.19
CA ALA A 115 11.50 -17.47 -2.34
C ALA A 115 11.61 -16.62 -3.62
N LEU A 116 11.78 -15.30 -3.46
CA LEU A 116 11.99 -14.32 -4.53
C LEU A 116 13.48 -14.11 -4.87
N ASP A 117 14.39 -14.87 -4.26
CA ASP A 117 15.84 -14.75 -4.44
C ASP A 117 16.38 -13.33 -4.15
N LEU A 118 15.78 -12.66 -3.16
CA LEU A 118 16.19 -11.32 -2.74
C LEU A 118 17.19 -11.41 -1.58
N ASP A 119 18.44 -10.99 -1.82
CA ASP A 119 19.46 -10.92 -0.78
C ASP A 119 19.16 -9.80 0.22
N LEU A 120 18.79 -10.19 1.44
CA LEU A 120 18.42 -9.27 2.53
C LEU A 120 19.58 -8.41 3.06
N ASN A 121 20.84 -8.80 2.79
CA ASN A 121 22.01 -8.02 3.22
C ASN A 121 22.39 -6.96 2.18
N ARG A 122 21.88 -7.08 0.96
CA ARG A 122 22.14 -6.13 -0.12
C ARG A 122 21.37 -4.83 0.12
N LYS A 123 21.99 -3.70 -0.24
CA LYS A 123 21.36 -2.37 -0.15
C LYS A 123 20.20 -2.25 -1.12
N VAL A 124 19.03 -1.81 -0.64
CA VAL A 124 17.80 -1.73 -1.44
C VAL A 124 17.89 -0.73 -2.59
N ASN A 125 18.71 0.31 -2.45
CA ASN A 125 18.95 1.26 -3.54
C ASN A 125 19.58 0.62 -4.78
N THR A 126 20.25 -0.55 -4.62
CA THR A 126 20.85 -1.32 -5.74
C THR A 126 19.86 -2.31 -6.37
N PHE A 127 18.65 -2.42 -5.85
CA PHE A 127 17.61 -3.27 -6.41
C PHE A 127 17.02 -2.66 -7.70
N SER A 128 16.64 -3.52 -8.64
CA SER A 128 15.85 -3.09 -9.79
C SER A 128 14.45 -2.58 -9.33
N LYS A 129 13.72 -1.88 -10.19
CA LYS A 129 12.35 -1.43 -9.90
C LYS A 129 11.45 -2.63 -9.54
N GLY A 130 11.57 -3.75 -10.26
CA GLY A 130 10.84 -4.99 -9.97
C GLY A 130 11.18 -5.58 -8.60
N MET A 131 12.48 -5.68 -8.28
CA MET A 131 12.92 -6.18 -6.95
C MET A 131 12.42 -5.30 -5.81
N LYS A 132 12.37 -3.98 -5.99
CA LYS A 132 11.81 -3.06 -5.00
C LYS A 132 10.31 -3.28 -4.81
N LYS A 133 9.55 -3.47 -5.90
CA LYS A 133 8.11 -3.81 -5.83
C LYS A 133 7.90 -5.14 -5.09
N GLN A 134 8.69 -6.17 -5.39
CA GLN A 134 8.65 -7.46 -4.71
C GLN A 134 8.90 -7.33 -3.20
N LEU A 135 9.91 -6.55 -2.82
CA LEU A 135 10.21 -6.26 -1.41
C LEU A 135 9.02 -5.59 -0.72
N CYS A 136 8.43 -4.56 -1.33
CA CYS A 136 7.28 -3.85 -0.75
C CYS A 136 6.05 -4.76 -0.58
N VAL A 137 5.80 -5.65 -1.55
CA VAL A 137 4.70 -6.61 -1.45
C VAL A 137 4.96 -7.59 -0.30
N ALA A 138 6.18 -8.13 -0.18
CA ALA A 138 6.52 -9.04 0.91
C ALA A 138 6.38 -8.38 2.29
N LEU A 139 6.80 -7.11 2.42
CA LEU A 139 6.63 -6.31 3.63
C LEU A 139 5.14 -6.08 3.94
N GLY A 140 4.35 -5.65 2.95
CA GLY A 140 2.93 -5.35 3.13
C GLY A 140 2.09 -6.57 3.51
N VAL A 141 2.35 -7.72 2.87
CA VAL A 141 1.68 -8.99 3.17
C VAL A 141 2.05 -9.53 4.56
N SER A 142 3.23 -9.15 5.05
CA SER A 142 3.73 -9.57 6.38
C SER A 142 3.40 -8.57 7.48
N ALA A 143 2.85 -7.40 7.15
CA ALA A 143 2.55 -6.35 8.12
C ALA A 143 1.43 -6.71 9.12
N GLY A 144 0.62 -7.73 8.81
CA GLY A 144 -0.51 -8.13 9.68
C GLY A 144 -1.65 -7.12 9.70
N THR A 145 -1.68 -6.18 8.74
CA THR A 145 -2.73 -5.17 8.64
C THR A 145 -4.00 -5.74 8.01
N LYS A 146 -5.14 -5.15 8.37
CA LYS A 146 -6.44 -5.58 7.87
C LYS A 146 -6.64 -5.27 6.38
N TYR A 147 -6.01 -4.20 5.88
CA TYR A 147 -6.14 -3.76 4.50
C TYR A 147 -4.77 -3.49 3.88
N LEU A 148 -4.56 -4.02 2.69
CA LEU A 148 -3.38 -3.77 1.87
C LEU A 148 -3.80 -2.93 0.67
N LEU A 149 -3.26 -1.72 0.57
CA LEU A 149 -3.49 -0.79 -0.52
C LEU A 149 -2.32 -0.85 -1.50
N CYS A 150 -2.60 -1.10 -2.77
CA CYS A 150 -1.58 -1.27 -3.80
C CYS A 150 -1.81 -0.28 -4.95
N ASP A 151 -0.86 0.66 -5.14
CA ASP A 151 -0.90 1.63 -6.22
C ASP A 151 0.06 1.19 -7.33
N GLU A 152 -0.50 0.76 -8.48
CA GLU A 152 0.24 0.26 -9.66
C GLU A 152 1.32 -0.80 -9.33
N THR A 153 1.16 -1.50 -8.19
CA THR A 153 2.15 -2.44 -7.66
C THR A 153 2.31 -3.68 -8.52
N PHE A 154 1.25 -4.07 -9.25
CA PHE A 154 1.21 -5.31 -10.02
C PHE A 154 1.74 -5.16 -11.45
N ASP A 155 1.99 -3.94 -11.90
CA ASP A 155 2.59 -3.68 -13.21
C ASP A 155 4.05 -4.10 -13.20
N GLY A 156 4.40 -5.05 -14.09
CA GLY A 156 5.74 -5.59 -14.22
C GLY A 156 6.15 -6.64 -13.17
N LEU A 157 5.21 -7.17 -12.38
CA LEU A 157 5.50 -8.33 -11.53
C LEU A 157 5.68 -9.58 -12.40
N ASP A 158 6.71 -10.36 -12.04
CA ASP A 158 6.95 -11.65 -12.64
C ASP A 158 5.86 -12.69 -12.28
N PRO A 159 5.80 -13.84 -12.99
CA PRO A 159 4.80 -14.88 -12.74
C PRO A 159 4.82 -15.43 -11.30
N VAL A 160 5.97 -15.47 -10.66
CA VAL A 160 6.11 -15.99 -9.29
C VAL A 160 5.39 -15.09 -8.30
N MET A 161 5.59 -13.77 -8.41
CA MET A 161 4.89 -12.79 -7.58
C MET A 161 3.39 -12.79 -7.81
N ARG A 162 2.95 -12.97 -9.06
CA ARG A 162 1.51 -13.11 -9.35
C ARG A 162 0.89 -14.32 -8.66
N GLN A 163 1.65 -15.41 -8.50
CA GLN A 163 1.19 -16.59 -7.74
C GLN A 163 1.17 -16.32 -6.23
N VAL A 164 2.19 -15.67 -5.68
CA VAL A 164 2.22 -15.30 -4.25
C VAL A 164 1.03 -14.43 -3.90
N VAL A 165 0.71 -13.43 -4.73
CA VAL A 165 -0.45 -12.55 -4.49
C VAL A 165 -1.77 -13.29 -4.66
N LYS A 166 -1.88 -14.26 -5.58
CA LYS A 166 -3.09 -15.08 -5.74
C LYS A 166 -3.32 -16.08 -4.60
N SER A 167 -2.27 -16.41 -3.84
CA SER A 167 -2.36 -17.34 -2.70
C SER A 167 -2.65 -16.63 -1.35
N LEU A 168 -2.80 -15.32 -1.38
CA LEU A 168 -3.19 -14.47 -0.25
C LEU A 168 -4.69 -14.31 -0.16
#